data_ad8ecf75468e993ba488e609c62365ac
#
_entry.id   ad8ecf75468e993ba488e609c62365ac
#
_cell.length_a   1.000
_cell.length_b   1.000
_cell.length_c   1.000
_cell.angle_alpha   90.00
_cell.angle_beta   90.00
_cell.angle_gamma   90.00
#
_symmetry.space_group_name_H-M   'P 1'
#
loop_
_entity.id
_entity.type
_entity.pdbx_description
1 polymer ?
#
loop_
_entity_poly.entity_id
_entity_poly.type
_entity_poly.pdbx_seq_one_letter_code
_entity_poly.pdbx_strand_id
1 'polypeptide(L)'
;MLATRAVGLGPALRRSAFAQTSRAAARNVASKRFVQIQSLKPSATEGILNEQRLRRPNSPHMTIYQPQLTWYSSIANRITGVGLSVLLYGFSLGYLFLPGTFDSAHVVDFVAGLPDAVKYAGKTILALPFAYHGWNGVRHLGWDMGKFLTLKNSYRAGYAVLAATGVSTIALVLL
;
A
#
# COMPACT_ATOMS: atom_id res chain seq x y z
N MET A 1 7.55 59.45 37.01
CA MET A 1 6.59 58.56 36.35
C MET A 1 5.60 59.40 35.53
N LEU A 2 5.83 59.54 34.25
CA LEU A 2 4.97 60.28 33.32
C LEU A 2 4.10 59.28 32.59
N ALA A 3 2.80 59.27 32.94
CA ALA A 3 1.79 58.49 32.25
C ALA A 3 1.37 59.22 30.97
N THR A 4 1.80 58.72 29.84
CA THR A 4 1.31 59.17 28.52
C THR A 4 -0.16 58.72 28.32
N ARG A 5 -1.08 59.68 28.46
CA ARG A 5 -2.49 59.47 28.07
C ARG A 5 -2.57 59.29 26.56
N ALA A 6 -2.96 58.09 26.13
CA ALA A 6 -3.33 57.86 24.74
C ALA A 6 -4.61 58.66 24.41
N VAL A 7 -4.50 59.65 23.53
CA VAL A 7 -5.62 60.42 23.03
C VAL A 7 -6.45 59.49 22.13
N GLY A 8 -7.55 58.99 22.65
CA GLY A 8 -8.48 58.17 21.90
C GLY A 8 -9.20 58.99 20.81
N LEU A 9 -9.10 58.57 19.59
CA LEU A 9 -9.89 59.11 18.48
C LEU A 9 -11.39 59.04 18.83
N GLY A 10 -12.09 60.18 18.70
CA GLY A 10 -13.48 60.28 19.05
C GLY A 10 -14.39 59.33 18.23
N PRO A 11 -15.59 59.02 18.74
CA PRO A 11 -16.49 58.02 18.14
C PRO A 11 -16.85 58.26 16.65
N ALA A 12 -16.85 59.49 16.22
CA ALA A 12 -17.14 59.87 14.85
C ALA A 12 -16.02 59.48 13.87
N LEU A 13 -14.76 59.67 14.26
CA LEU A 13 -13.60 59.28 13.44
C LEU A 13 -13.42 57.77 13.38
N ARG A 14 -13.78 57.05 14.45
CA ARG A 14 -13.79 55.56 14.44
C ARG A 14 -14.84 55.01 13.47
N ARG A 15 -16.05 55.63 13.40
CA ARG A 15 -17.10 55.20 12.49
C ARG A 15 -16.74 55.44 11.03
N SER A 16 -16.08 56.54 10.70
CA SER A 16 -15.67 56.86 9.31
C SER A 16 -14.52 55.94 8.85
N ALA A 17 -13.56 55.65 9.70
CA ALA A 17 -12.46 54.74 9.38
C ALA A 17 -12.96 53.27 9.19
N PHE A 18 -13.90 52.83 10.04
CA PHE A 18 -14.49 51.49 9.91
C PHE A 18 -15.42 51.37 8.69
N ALA A 19 -16.15 52.41 8.36
CA ALA A 19 -17.01 52.45 7.18
C ALA A 19 -16.20 52.48 5.86
N GLN A 20 -15.03 53.11 5.85
CA GLN A 20 -14.14 53.11 4.69
C GLN A 20 -13.44 51.76 4.47
N THR A 21 -13.00 51.12 5.55
CA THR A 21 -12.39 49.76 5.44
C THR A 21 -13.42 48.72 5.03
N SER A 22 -14.66 48.79 5.51
CA SER A 22 -15.72 47.86 5.07
C SER A 22 -16.15 48.06 3.60
N ARG A 23 -16.15 49.30 3.09
CA ARG A 23 -16.43 49.58 1.69
C ARG A 23 -15.29 49.16 0.75
N ALA A 24 -14.04 49.32 1.17
CA ALA A 24 -12.87 48.80 0.41
C ALA A 24 -12.83 47.27 0.39
N ALA A 25 -13.12 46.65 1.52
CA ALA A 25 -13.24 45.18 1.62
C ALA A 25 -14.41 44.63 0.78
N ALA A 26 -15.57 45.31 0.82
CA ALA A 26 -16.73 44.94 0.00
C ALA A 26 -16.47 45.10 -1.52
N ARG A 27 -15.68 46.10 -1.92
CA ARG A 27 -15.30 46.28 -3.33
C ARG A 27 -14.35 45.16 -3.82
N ASN A 28 -13.45 44.69 -2.97
CA ASN A 28 -12.53 43.62 -3.33
C ASN A 28 -13.20 42.22 -3.36
N VAL A 29 -14.29 42.03 -2.59
CA VAL A 29 -15.10 40.80 -2.62
C VAL A 29 -16.02 40.75 -3.83
N ALA A 30 -16.40 41.93 -4.40
CA ALA A 30 -17.21 42.02 -5.60
C ALA A 30 -16.42 41.90 -6.91
N SER A 31 -15.19 41.40 -6.90
CA SER A 31 -14.50 40.91 -8.09
C SER A 31 -15.33 39.76 -8.66
N LYS A 32 -16.25 40.11 -9.58
CA LYS A 32 -17.04 39.12 -10.30
C LYS A 32 -16.10 38.22 -11.07
N ARG A 33 -15.77 37.06 -10.50
CA ARG A 33 -15.14 35.99 -11.26
C ARG A 33 -16.18 35.51 -12.28
N PHE A 34 -16.11 36.05 -13.48
CA PHE A 34 -16.88 35.52 -14.59
C PHE A 34 -16.32 34.13 -14.89
N VAL A 35 -17.08 33.11 -14.53
CA VAL A 35 -16.82 31.75 -15.00
C VAL A 35 -17.21 31.74 -16.47
N GLN A 36 -16.21 31.73 -17.36
CA GLN A 36 -16.46 31.50 -18.78
C GLN A 36 -16.72 30.01 -18.98
N ILE A 37 -17.94 29.69 -19.38
CA ILE A 37 -18.29 28.33 -19.77
C ILE A 37 -18.07 28.24 -21.28
N GLN A 38 -17.08 27.43 -21.70
CA GLN A 38 -16.84 27.10 -23.10
C GLN A 38 -17.39 25.71 -23.36
N SER A 39 -18.26 25.57 -24.36
CA SER A 39 -18.68 24.27 -24.87
C SER A 39 -17.60 23.78 -25.81
N LEU A 40 -16.86 22.75 -25.38
CA LEU A 40 -15.79 22.13 -26.16
C LEU A 40 -16.24 20.75 -26.66
N LYS A 41 -15.72 20.34 -27.82
CA LYS A 41 -15.88 18.96 -28.30
C LYS A 41 -15.16 18.00 -27.34
N PRO A 42 -15.67 16.75 -27.15
CA PRO A 42 -15.05 15.79 -26.25
C PRO A 42 -13.53 15.59 -26.46
N SER A 43 -13.08 15.56 -27.72
CA SER A 43 -11.67 15.43 -28.08
C SER A 43 -10.79 16.61 -27.61
N ALA A 44 -11.35 17.84 -27.60
CA ALA A 44 -10.63 19.02 -27.10
C ALA A 44 -10.52 19.00 -25.58
N THR A 45 -11.51 18.45 -24.88
CA THR A 45 -11.49 18.27 -23.43
C THR A 45 -10.39 17.30 -23.01
N GLU A 46 -10.20 16.20 -23.74
CA GLU A 46 -9.10 15.25 -23.49
C GLU A 46 -7.73 15.90 -23.69
N GLY A 47 -7.56 16.72 -24.71
CA GLY A 47 -6.31 17.46 -24.96
C GLY A 47 -5.95 18.38 -23.79
N ILE A 48 -6.89 19.19 -23.32
CA ILE A 48 -6.70 20.06 -22.16
C ILE A 48 -6.37 19.25 -20.89
N LEU A 49 -7.08 18.15 -20.67
CA LEU A 49 -6.86 17.28 -19.52
C LEU A 49 -5.47 16.65 -19.54
N ASN A 50 -5.02 16.19 -20.70
CA ASN A 50 -3.69 15.58 -20.86
C ASN A 50 -2.57 16.63 -20.68
N GLU A 51 -2.74 17.85 -21.19
CA GLU A 51 -1.80 18.93 -20.91
C GLU A 51 -1.70 19.27 -19.41
N GLN A 52 -2.84 19.31 -18.70
CA GLN A 52 -2.86 19.50 -17.26
C GLN A 52 -2.19 18.35 -16.52
N ARG A 53 -2.39 17.09 -16.97
CA ARG A 53 -1.76 15.90 -16.37
C ARG A 53 -0.24 15.94 -16.51
N LEU A 54 0.28 16.36 -17.66
CA LEU A 54 1.73 16.49 -17.89
C LEU A 54 2.39 17.53 -16.98
N ARG A 55 1.66 18.58 -16.57
CA ARG A 55 2.14 19.63 -15.66
C ARG A 55 2.06 19.27 -14.18
N ARG A 56 1.36 18.18 -13.82
CA ARG A 56 1.22 17.77 -12.42
C ARG A 56 2.54 17.15 -11.93
N PRO A 57 2.93 17.43 -10.66
CA PRO A 57 4.10 16.78 -10.09
C PRO A 57 3.86 15.28 -9.96
N ASN A 58 4.89 14.51 -10.26
CA ASN A 58 4.88 13.06 -10.05
C ASN A 58 5.28 12.72 -8.63
N SER A 59 4.70 11.66 -8.07
CA SER A 59 5.12 11.11 -6.79
C SER A 59 6.56 10.59 -6.88
N PRO A 60 7.40 10.82 -5.87
CA PRO A 60 8.74 10.21 -5.80
C PRO A 60 8.70 8.69 -5.60
N HIS A 61 7.50 8.09 -5.45
CA HIS A 61 7.27 6.65 -5.34
C HIS A 61 8.00 6.01 -4.16
N MET A 62 8.64 4.87 -4.43
CA MET A 62 9.31 4.05 -3.40
C MET A 62 10.55 4.71 -2.79
N THR A 63 11.11 5.73 -3.43
CA THR A 63 12.36 6.38 -2.98
C THR A 63 12.24 7.08 -1.62
N ILE A 64 11.05 7.50 -1.24
CA ILE A 64 10.76 8.16 0.05
C ILE A 64 10.09 7.24 1.07
N TYR A 65 9.75 6.01 0.71
CA TYR A 65 9.13 5.06 1.63
C TYR A 65 10.15 4.56 2.64
N GLN A 66 9.85 4.72 3.93
CA GLN A 66 10.66 4.11 4.98
C GLN A 66 10.40 2.60 5.02
N PRO A 67 11.46 1.77 5.09
CA PRO A 67 11.32 0.34 5.30
C PRO A 67 10.59 0.03 6.61
N GLN A 68 9.46 -0.65 6.52
CA GLN A 68 8.65 -1.05 7.66
C GLN A 68 8.24 -2.51 7.53
N LEU A 69 8.23 -3.24 8.66
CA LEU A 69 7.80 -4.64 8.68
C LEU A 69 6.39 -4.81 8.10
N THR A 70 5.51 -3.86 8.33
CA THR A 70 4.12 -3.92 7.90
C THR A 70 3.96 -3.95 6.38
N TRP A 71 4.68 -3.13 5.63
CA TRP A 71 4.54 -3.14 4.18
C TRP A 71 5.40 -4.22 3.51
N TYR A 72 6.58 -4.55 4.05
CA TYR A 72 7.36 -5.70 3.57
C TYR A 72 6.58 -7.00 3.73
N SER A 73 5.95 -7.22 4.89
CA SER A 73 5.13 -8.41 5.09
C SER A 73 3.92 -8.47 4.17
N SER A 74 3.33 -7.33 3.84
CA SER A 74 2.22 -7.26 2.88
C SER A 74 2.65 -7.63 1.46
N ILE A 75 3.81 -7.13 0.99
CA ILE A 75 4.35 -7.47 -0.32
C ILE A 75 4.73 -8.96 -0.35
N ALA A 76 5.44 -9.45 0.66
CA ALA A 76 5.82 -10.86 0.75
C ALA A 76 4.60 -11.78 0.75
N ASN A 77 3.51 -11.42 1.44
CA ASN A 77 2.27 -12.20 1.44
C ASN A 77 1.65 -12.31 0.04
N ARG A 78 1.64 -11.20 -0.73
CA ARG A 78 1.11 -11.21 -2.10
C ARG A 78 1.99 -12.02 -3.04
N ILE A 79 3.31 -11.84 -2.96
CA ILE A 79 4.26 -12.58 -3.81
C ILE A 79 4.17 -14.08 -3.53
N THR A 80 4.17 -14.49 -2.25
CA THR A 80 4.04 -15.90 -1.88
C THR A 80 2.69 -16.47 -2.29
N GLY A 81 1.59 -15.74 -2.15
CA GLY A 81 0.28 -16.16 -2.60
C GLY A 81 0.20 -16.39 -4.11
N VAL A 82 0.69 -15.44 -4.90
CA VAL A 82 0.73 -15.58 -6.37
C VAL A 82 1.66 -16.72 -6.76
N GLY A 83 2.86 -16.81 -6.19
CA GLY A 83 3.82 -17.87 -6.50
C GLY A 83 3.27 -19.27 -6.22
N LEU A 84 2.67 -19.49 -5.06
CA LEU A 84 2.04 -20.75 -4.69
C LEU A 84 0.85 -21.08 -5.61
N SER A 85 0.03 -20.10 -5.98
CA SER A 85 -1.08 -20.31 -6.91
C SER A 85 -0.59 -20.70 -8.31
N VAL A 86 0.44 -20.03 -8.82
CA VAL A 86 1.05 -20.36 -10.12
C VAL A 86 1.62 -21.78 -10.11
N LEU A 87 2.31 -22.18 -9.03
CA LEU A 87 2.81 -23.54 -8.90
C LEU A 87 1.69 -24.57 -8.86
N LEU A 88 0.64 -24.33 -8.08
CA LEU A 88 -0.51 -25.22 -7.97
C LEU A 88 -1.23 -25.38 -9.31
N TYR A 89 -1.56 -24.29 -9.98
CA TYR A 89 -2.24 -24.34 -11.27
C TYR A 89 -1.34 -24.89 -12.37
N GLY A 90 -0.06 -24.51 -12.37
CA GLY A 90 0.91 -25.05 -13.33
C GLY A 90 1.08 -26.56 -13.20
N PHE A 91 1.21 -27.07 -12.00
CA PHE A 91 1.28 -28.53 -11.76
C PHE A 91 -0.05 -29.22 -12.15
N SER A 92 -1.19 -28.67 -11.78
CA SER A 92 -2.50 -29.23 -12.10
C SER A 92 -2.74 -29.29 -13.62
N LEU A 93 -2.36 -28.24 -14.35
CA LEU A 93 -2.44 -28.25 -15.81
C LEU A 93 -1.44 -29.23 -16.43
N GLY A 94 -0.22 -29.28 -15.88
CA GLY A 94 0.77 -30.29 -16.29
C GLY A 94 0.25 -31.71 -16.13
N TYR A 95 -0.35 -32.00 -14.99
CA TYR A 95 -0.99 -33.29 -14.73
C TYR A 95 -2.13 -33.61 -15.72
N LEU A 96 -2.96 -32.61 -16.03
CA LEU A 96 -4.10 -32.75 -16.94
C LEU A 96 -3.68 -33.00 -18.39
N PHE A 97 -2.68 -32.27 -18.90
CA PHE A 97 -2.29 -32.32 -20.30
C PHE A 97 -1.15 -33.29 -20.59
N LEU A 98 -0.35 -33.66 -19.57
CA LEU A 98 0.80 -34.56 -19.69
C LEU A 98 0.78 -35.63 -18.58
N PRO A 99 -0.30 -36.46 -18.52
CA PRO A 99 -0.50 -37.40 -17.41
C PRO A 99 0.65 -38.43 -17.28
N GLY A 100 1.26 -38.82 -18.39
CA GLY A 100 2.40 -39.76 -18.36
C GLY A 100 3.74 -39.17 -17.86
N THR A 101 3.79 -37.86 -17.58
CA THR A 101 5.00 -37.20 -17.08
C THR A 101 4.80 -36.67 -15.64
N PHE A 102 3.59 -36.22 -15.33
CA PHE A 102 3.25 -35.59 -14.05
C PHE A 102 2.44 -36.50 -13.13
N ASP A 103 2.33 -37.80 -13.43
CA ASP A 103 1.72 -38.75 -12.52
C ASP A 103 2.58 -38.98 -11.26
N SER A 104 1.97 -39.52 -10.23
CA SER A 104 2.64 -39.68 -8.93
C SER A 104 3.88 -40.57 -9.01
N ALA A 105 3.86 -41.58 -9.86
CA ALA A 105 4.99 -42.53 -10.00
C ALA A 105 6.22 -41.83 -10.58
N HIS A 106 6.04 -41.15 -11.72
CA HIS A 106 7.13 -40.41 -12.39
C HIS A 106 7.67 -39.26 -11.53
N VAL A 107 6.81 -38.52 -10.85
CA VAL A 107 7.27 -37.43 -9.95
C VAL A 107 8.04 -37.97 -8.77
N VAL A 108 7.60 -39.08 -8.15
CA VAL A 108 8.31 -39.73 -7.03
C VAL A 108 9.65 -40.26 -7.49
N ASP A 109 9.70 -40.97 -8.61
CA ASP A 109 10.95 -41.55 -9.14
C ASP A 109 11.96 -40.45 -9.51
N PHE A 110 11.47 -39.36 -10.16
CA PHE A 110 12.33 -38.22 -10.45
C PHE A 110 12.91 -37.60 -9.19
N VAL A 111 12.10 -37.34 -8.17
CA VAL A 111 12.56 -36.75 -6.91
C VAL A 111 13.45 -37.70 -6.16
N ALA A 112 13.18 -39.02 -6.17
CA ALA A 112 14.00 -40.00 -5.52
C ALA A 112 15.43 -40.05 -6.09
N GLY A 113 15.58 -39.85 -7.40
CA GLY A 113 16.88 -39.80 -8.08
C GLY A 113 17.73 -38.55 -7.81
N LEU A 114 17.17 -37.50 -7.19
CA LEU A 114 17.89 -36.25 -6.92
C LEU A 114 18.86 -36.41 -5.73
N PRO A 115 20.00 -35.68 -5.72
CA PRO A 115 20.87 -35.59 -4.55
C PRO A 115 20.12 -35.00 -3.35
N ASP A 116 20.45 -35.42 -2.13
CA ASP A 116 19.76 -34.96 -0.91
C ASP A 116 19.81 -33.43 -0.71
N ALA A 117 20.94 -32.80 -1.05
CA ALA A 117 21.05 -31.34 -1.01
C ALA A 117 20.01 -30.66 -1.88
N VAL A 118 19.69 -31.18 -3.07
CA VAL A 118 18.69 -30.66 -3.98
C VAL A 118 17.27 -30.88 -3.43
N LYS A 119 17.03 -32.05 -2.83
CA LYS A 119 15.77 -32.37 -2.15
C LYS A 119 15.48 -31.36 -1.01
N TYR A 120 16.46 -31.14 -0.14
CA TYR A 120 16.33 -30.17 0.97
C TYR A 120 16.18 -28.76 0.48
N ALA A 121 16.90 -28.35 -0.54
CA ALA A 121 16.73 -27.04 -1.16
C ALA A 121 15.31 -26.86 -1.75
N GLY A 122 14.83 -27.86 -2.50
CA GLY A 122 13.48 -27.86 -3.07
C GLY A 122 12.38 -27.80 -2.00
N LYS A 123 12.49 -28.65 -0.95
CA LYS A 123 11.59 -28.59 0.21
C LYS A 123 11.59 -27.20 0.86
N THR A 124 12.77 -26.59 1.05
CA THR A 124 12.88 -25.26 1.68
C THR A 124 12.23 -24.18 0.81
N ILE A 125 12.48 -24.18 -0.50
CA ILE A 125 11.91 -23.20 -1.45
C ILE A 125 10.37 -23.28 -1.47
N LEU A 126 9.78 -24.45 -1.27
CA LEU A 126 8.33 -24.62 -1.24
C LEU A 126 7.76 -24.40 0.17
N ALA A 127 8.39 -24.93 1.21
CA ALA A 127 7.91 -24.86 2.59
C ALA A 127 7.93 -23.44 3.15
N LEU A 128 8.97 -22.64 2.84
CA LEU A 128 9.13 -21.30 3.37
C LEU A 128 7.96 -20.36 2.94
N PRO A 129 7.67 -20.19 1.64
CA PRO A 129 6.55 -19.34 1.24
C PRO A 129 5.19 -19.89 1.68
N PHE A 130 5.03 -21.21 1.73
CA PHE A 130 3.80 -21.84 2.21
C PHE A 130 3.56 -21.54 3.69
N ALA A 131 4.54 -21.79 4.55
CA ALA A 131 4.45 -21.51 5.98
C ALA A 131 4.25 -20.02 6.24
N TYR A 132 4.99 -19.16 5.54
CA TYR A 132 4.86 -17.71 5.68
C TYR A 132 3.46 -17.23 5.28
N HIS A 133 2.97 -17.64 4.11
CA HIS A 133 1.64 -17.25 3.62
C HIS A 133 0.54 -17.70 4.58
N GLY A 134 0.61 -18.93 5.07
CA GLY A 134 -0.34 -19.48 6.03
C GLY A 134 -0.37 -18.70 7.35
N TRP A 135 0.78 -18.50 7.99
CA TRP A 135 0.86 -17.76 9.25
C TRP A 135 0.48 -16.28 9.11
N ASN A 136 0.89 -15.65 8.01
CA ASN A 136 0.46 -14.29 7.77
C ASN A 136 -1.04 -14.18 7.44
N GLY A 137 -1.61 -15.22 6.83
CA GLY A 137 -3.06 -15.36 6.67
C GLY A 137 -3.80 -15.39 8.01
N VAL A 138 -3.31 -16.15 9.00
CA VAL A 138 -3.84 -16.15 10.37
C VAL A 138 -3.76 -14.75 11.00
N ARG A 139 -2.68 -14.00 10.76
CA ARG A 139 -2.57 -12.61 11.20
C ARG A 139 -3.64 -11.72 10.56
N HIS A 140 -3.92 -11.89 9.26
CA HIS A 140 -4.98 -11.16 8.56
C HIS A 140 -6.36 -11.48 9.14
N LEU A 141 -6.66 -12.75 9.43
CA LEU A 141 -7.89 -13.12 10.15
C LEU A 141 -7.98 -12.44 11.52
N GLY A 142 -6.86 -12.27 12.21
CA GLY A 142 -6.81 -11.49 13.45
C GLY A 142 -7.21 -10.04 13.26
N TRP A 143 -6.81 -9.40 12.17
CA TRP A 143 -7.23 -8.03 11.83
C TRP A 143 -8.72 -7.97 11.48
N ASP A 144 -9.25 -8.93 10.75
CA ASP A 144 -10.68 -9.02 10.42
C ASP A 144 -11.55 -9.14 11.70
N MET A 145 -11.01 -9.78 12.74
CA MET A 145 -11.63 -9.83 14.07
C MET A 145 -11.37 -8.58 14.93
N GLY A 146 -10.80 -7.53 14.39
CA GLY A 146 -10.47 -6.30 15.12
C GLY A 146 -9.28 -6.41 16.09
N LYS A 147 -8.46 -7.47 15.99
CA LYS A 147 -7.27 -7.68 16.83
C LYS A 147 -6.03 -7.10 16.16
N PHE A 148 -4.98 -6.79 16.95
CA PHE A 148 -3.66 -6.34 16.47
C PHE A 148 -3.67 -5.03 15.66
N LEU A 149 -4.68 -4.16 15.81
CA LEU A 149 -4.85 -2.95 15.01
C LEU A 149 -3.90 -1.80 15.41
N THR A 150 -3.33 -1.82 16.62
CA THR A 150 -2.34 -0.82 17.03
C THR A 150 -0.98 -1.14 16.40
N LEU A 151 -0.18 -0.11 16.09
CA LEU A 151 1.15 -0.27 15.48
C LEU A 151 2.02 -1.26 16.28
N LYS A 152 2.08 -1.09 17.61
CA LYS A 152 2.84 -1.97 18.50
C LYS A 152 2.41 -3.44 18.40
N ASN A 153 1.10 -3.71 18.42
CA ASN A 153 0.58 -5.08 18.33
C ASN A 153 0.72 -5.66 16.92
N SER A 154 0.61 -4.82 15.88
CA SER A 154 0.85 -5.21 14.49
C SER A 154 2.30 -5.67 14.26
N TYR A 155 3.28 -4.99 14.88
CA TYR A 155 4.68 -5.41 14.84
C TYR A 155 4.91 -6.71 15.63
N ARG A 156 4.35 -6.83 16.84
CA ARG A 156 4.44 -8.07 17.65
C ARG A 156 3.87 -9.27 16.89
N ALA A 157 2.70 -9.12 16.29
CA ALA A 157 2.11 -10.15 15.46
C ALA A 157 2.97 -10.47 14.23
N GLY A 158 3.59 -9.46 13.61
CA GLY A 158 4.53 -9.66 12.50
C GLY A 158 5.76 -10.48 12.89
N TYR A 159 6.40 -10.18 14.01
CA TYR A 159 7.52 -10.99 14.52
C TYR A 159 7.10 -12.41 14.91
N ALA A 160 5.92 -12.59 15.48
CA ALA A 160 5.37 -13.91 15.77
C ALA A 160 5.19 -14.75 14.49
N VAL A 161 4.69 -14.13 13.41
CA VAL A 161 4.57 -14.76 12.09
C VAL A 161 5.94 -15.19 11.57
N LEU A 162 6.97 -14.35 11.65
CA LEU A 162 8.32 -14.70 11.19
C LEU A 162 8.90 -15.86 11.99
N ALA A 163 8.76 -15.86 13.31
CA ALA A 163 9.20 -16.94 14.17
C ALA A 163 8.47 -18.26 13.85
N ALA A 164 7.14 -18.22 13.75
CA ALA A 164 6.33 -19.39 13.40
C ALA A 164 6.66 -19.92 12.01
N THR A 165 6.91 -19.03 11.04
CA THR A 165 7.37 -19.41 9.70
C THR A 165 8.68 -20.17 9.75
N GLY A 166 9.68 -19.67 10.48
CA GLY A 166 10.97 -20.34 10.61
C GLY A 166 10.85 -21.73 11.22
N VAL A 167 10.15 -21.85 12.35
CA VAL A 167 9.92 -23.15 13.03
C VAL A 167 9.17 -24.12 12.12
N SER A 168 8.08 -23.68 11.48
CA SER A 168 7.29 -24.53 10.59
C SER A 168 8.08 -24.96 9.35
N THR A 169 8.90 -24.07 8.78
CA THR A 169 9.74 -24.39 7.63
C THR A 169 10.76 -25.47 8.00
N ILE A 170 11.45 -25.33 9.14
CA ILE A 170 12.40 -26.34 9.61
C ILE A 170 11.70 -27.69 9.83
N ALA A 171 10.55 -27.68 10.50
CA ALA A 171 9.78 -28.90 10.72
C ALA A 171 9.38 -29.58 9.39
N LEU A 172 8.87 -28.83 8.41
CA LEU A 172 8.47 -29.36 7.11
C LEU A 172 9.65 -29.88 6.27
N VAL A 173 10.81 -29.29 6.40
CA VAL A 173 12.01 -29.72 5.67
C VAL A 173 12.59 -31.00 6.25
N LEU A 174 12.48 -31.21 7.59
CA LEU A 174 12.98 -32.39 8.28
C LEU A 174 12.04 -33.61 8.20
N LEU A 175 10.77 -33.41 7.84
CA LEU A 175 9.82 -34.47 7.50
C LEU A 175 10.15 -35.08 6.14
#